data_f0e7bd5644336cae382b63bcc4451ca9
#
_entry.id   f0e7bd5644336cae382b63bcc4451ca9
#
_cell.length_a   1.000
_cell.length_b   1.000
_cell.length_c   1.000
_cell.angle_alpha   90.00
_cell.angle_beta   90.00
_cell.angle_gamma   90.00
#
_symmetry.space_group_name_H-M   'P 1'
#
loop_
_entity.id
_entity.type
_entity.pdbx_description
1 polymer ?
#
loop_
_entity_poly.entity_id
_entity_poly.type
_entity_poly.pdbx_seq_one_letter_code
_entity_poly.pdbx_strand_id
1 'polypeptide(L)'
;MTKIIFMGTPDLAATVLKGIIADGGYEILAVVTQPDRAVGRKKEIKVTPVKEVAVSNNLPVYQPEKLSGSPEMAELVALGADGIITAAFGQFLPGKLLDSVDFAVNVHGSLLPKYRGGAPIQYAIINGDKEAGITIMEMVRQMDAGDMIAKAAIPITDADNLGTMFDKLAVLGRDLLLKTLPDYLAGRLTPEPQDESQVTFSPNIAPEEECIDWTKSNRAIFNLVRGLNPWPIAHTIWNNKRFKVSEIAPVEGEGEPGQVIVKTKKELIVATGDGAVSLKRVQPFGKPQMSITDFLNGLGRDIEVGDYFG
;
A
#
# COMPACT_ATOMS: atom_id res chain seq x y z
N MET A 1 1.92 -31.84 9.19
CA MET A 1 1.44 -30.45 9.00
C MET A 1 2.68 -29.63 8.67
N THR A 2 2.63 -28.85 7.62
CA THR A 2 3.77 -28.03 7.17
C THR A 2 4.01 -26.91 8.18
N LYS A 3 5.25 -26.79 8.66
CA LYS A 3 5.67 -25.80 9.66
C LYS A 3 6.10 -24.51 8.96
N ILE A 4 5.52 -23.40 9.33
CA ILE A 4 5.80 -22.12 8.68
C ILE A 4 6.16 -21.01 9.66
N ILE A 5 6.92 -20.03 9.15
CA ILE A 5 7.06 -18.71 9.74
C ILE A 5 6.27 -17.74 8.87
N PHE A 6 5.40 -16.95 9.50
CA PHE A 6 4.69 -15.88 8.80
C PHE A 6 5.35 -14.52 9.05
N MET A 7 5.54 -13.71 8.01
CA MET A 7 6.13 -12.38 8.14
C MET A 7 5.26 -11.33 7.44
N GLY A 8 4.83 -10.32 8.19
CA GLY A 8 3.98 -9.27 7.66
C GLY A 8 3.72 -8.16 8.66
N THR A 9 3.11 -7.05 8.20
CA THR A 9 2.92 -5.89 9.08
C THR A 9 1.52 -5.27 8.99
N PRO A 10 1.03 -4.77 7.83
CA PRO A 10 -0.23 -4.03 7.73
C PRO A 10 -1.46 -4.96 7.70
N ASP A 11 -2.65 -4.34 7.58
CA ASP A 11 -3.93 -5.04 7.53
C ASP A 11 -4.03 -6.08 6.41
N LEU A 12 -3.39 -5.83 5.25
CA LEU A 12 -3.28 -6.83 4.17
C LEU A 12 -2.63 -8.12 4.69
N ALA A 13 -1.50 -8.00 5.37
CA ALA A 13 -0.80 -9.16 5.94
C ALA A 13 -1.61 -9.83 7.07
N ALA A 14 -2.28 -9.03 7.89
CA ALA A 14 -3.16 -9.54 8.94
C ALA A 14 -4.33 -10.36 8.36
N THR A 15 -4.88 -9.94 7.22
CA THR A 15 -5.94 -10.67 6.50
C THR A 15 -5.42 -12.01 5.96
N VAL A 16 -4.21 -12.04 5.41
CA VAL A 16 -3.55 -13.27 4.96
C VAL A 16 -3.30 -14.21 6.13
N LEU A 17 -2.73 -13.71 7.24
CA LEU A 17 -2.48 -14.51 8.45
C LEU A 17 -3.76 -15.12 9.01
N LYS A 18 -4.84 -14.34 9.12
CA LYS A 18 -6.16 -14.86 9.55
C LYS A 18 -6.65 -15.99 8.66
N GLY A 19 -6.44 -15.87 7.35
CA GLY A 19 -6.78 -16.94 6.40
C GLY A 19 -6.00 -18.22 6.65
N ILE A 20 -4.69 -18.13 6.84
CA ILE A 20 -3.81 -19.28 7.12
C ILE A 20 -4.22 -19.96 8.44
N ILE A 21 -4.53 -19.18 9.49
CA ILE A 21 -5.01 -19.70 10.78
C ILE A 21 -6.34 -20.44 10.62
N ALA A 22 -7.28 -19.84 9.87
CA ALA A 22 -8.61 -20.41 9.66
C ALA A 22 -8.60 -21.68 8.80
N ASP A 23 -7.67 -21.77 7.84
CA ASP A 23 -7.46 -22.95 6.99
C ASP A 23 -6.99 -24.16 7.82
N GLY A 24 -6.14 -23.94 8.83
CA GLY A 24 -5.68 -24.97 9.73
C GLY A 24 -4.73 -26.01 9.11
N GLY A 25 -4.30 -25.83 7.86
CA GLY A 25 -3.38 -26.74 7.14
C GLY A 25 -1.91 -26.57 7.52
N TYR A 26 -1.56 -25.54 8.28
CA TYR A 26 -0.20 -25.14 8.60
C TYR A 26 0.02 -24.99 10.10
N GLU A 27 1.20 -25.38 10.58
CA GLU A 27 1.66 -25.10 11.92
C GLU A 27 2.49 -23.80 11.90
N ILE A 28 1.98 -22.73 12.51
CA ILE A 28 2.66 -21.43 12.55
C ILE A 28 3.60 -21.42 13.76
N LEU A 29 4.91 -21.57 13.52
CA LEU A 29 5.92 -21.59 14.56
C LEU A 29 6.24 -20.20 15.11
N ALA A 30 6.17 -19.18 14.27
CA ALA A 30 6.43 -17.79 14.61
C ALA A 30 5.73 -16.83 13.67
N VAL A 31 5.42 -15.64 14.19
CA VAL A 31 4.95 -14.48 13.44
C VAL A 31 5.97 -13.36 13.62
N VAL A 32 6.49 -12.83 12.50
CA VAL A 32 7.45 -11.72 12.49
C VAL A 32 6.78 -10.49 11.95
N THR A 33 6.88 -9.38 12.66
CA THR A 33 6.27 -8.11 12.24
C THR A 33 7.17 -6.93 12.63
N GLN A 34 6.91 -5.76 12.07
CA GLN A 34 7.62 -4.53 12.44
C GLN A 34 7.40 -4.21 13.92
N PRO A 35 8.36 -3.54 14.57
CA PRO A 35 8.20 -3.06 15.94
C PRO A 35 7.00 -2.13 16.09
N ASP A 36 6.42 -2.12 17.28
CA ASP A 36 5.39 -1.16 17.65
C ASP A 36 5.97 0.27 17.58
N ARG A 37 5.19 1.19 17.03
CA ARG A 37 5.64 2.56 16.83
C ARG A 37 4.71 3.57 17.50
N ALA A 38 5.31 4.63 18.02
CA ALA A 38 4.56 5.78 18.49
C ALA A 38 3.97 6.54 17.31
N VAL A 39 2.64 6.70 17.28
CA VAL A 39 1.91 7.38 16.21
C VAL A 39 1.15 8.61 16.71
N GLY A 40 0.94 9.56 15.79
CA GLY A 40 0.20 10.78 16.06
C GLY A 40 0.92 11.75 17.00
N ARG A 41 0.25 12.89 17.30
CA ARG A 41 0.81 13.95 18.15
C ARG A 41 0.99 13.52 19.60
N LYS A 42 0.17 12.60 20.07
CA LYS A 42 0.22 12.09 21.46
C LYS A 42 1.26 10.98 21.65
N LYS A 43 1.94 10.54 20.56
CA LYS A 43 2.92 9.44 20.59
C LYS A 43 2.37 8.16 21.24
N GLU A 44 1.10 7.85 20.99
CA GLU A 44 0.49 6.61 21.46
C GLU A 44 1.15 5.43 20.74
N ILE A 45 1.54 4.41 21.51
CA ILE A 45 2.13 3.19 20.93
C ILE A 45 1.01 2.44 20.18
N LYS A 46 1.20 2.25 18.88
CA LYS A 46 0.31 1.46 18.05
C LYS A 46 0.99 0.13 17.72
N VAL A 47 0.34 -0.96 18.09
CA VAL A 47 0.74 -2.32 17.69
C VAL A 47 0.42 -2.55 16.22
N THR A 48 1.16 -3.46 15.59
CA THR A 48 0.89 -3.79 14.18
C THR A 48 -0.36 -4.67 14.08
N PRO A 49 -1.16 -4.56 12.99
CA PRO A 49 -2.32 -5.43 12.76
C PRO A 49 -1.97 -6.93 12.81
N VAL A 50 -0.81 -7.31 12.30
CA VAL A 50 -0.32 -8.69 12.34
C VAL A 50 -0.06 -9.14 13.78
N LYS A 51 0.53 -8.28 14.64
CA LYS A 51 0.74 -8.58 16.06
C LYS A 51 -0.58 -8.81 16.79
N GLU A 52 -1.59 -7.97 16.54
CA GLU A 52 -2.91 -8.13 17.14
C GLU A 52 -3.50 -9.52 16.83
N VAL A 53 -3.42 -9.95 15.57
CA VAL A 53 -3.88 -11.28 15.15
C VAL A 53 -3.06 -12.38 15.81
N ALA A 54 -1.75 -12.27 15.82
CA ALA A 54 -0.86 -13.30 16.39
C ALA A 54 -1.10 -13.48 17.89
N VAL A 55 -1.16 -12.39 18.66
CA VAL A 55 -1.41 -12.43 20.11
C VAL A 55 -2.79 -13.01 20.42
N SER A 56 -3.84 -12.62 19.67
CA SER A 56 -5.19 -13.14 19.84
C SER A 56 -5.30 -14.66 19.57
N ASN A 57 -4.34 -15.23 18.86
CA ASN A 57 -4.28 -16.66 18.55
C ASN A 57 -3.15 -17.40 19.30
N ASN A 58 -2.55 -16.76 20.31
CA ASN A 58 -1.45 -17.31 21.12
C ASN A 58 -0.23 -17.75 20.29
N LEU A 59 0.06 -17.06 19.18
CA LEU A 59 1.21 -17.33 18.34
C LEU A 59 2.44 -16.55 18.84
N PRO A 60 3.66 -17.14 18.81
CA PRO A 60 4.90 -16.44 19.14
C PRO A 60 5.14 -15.25 18.20
N VAL A 61 5.49 -14.08 18.75
CA VAL A 61 5.70 -12.83 17.99
C VAL A 61 7.14 -12.36 18.12
N TYR A 62 7.76 -12.06 17.00
CA TYR A 62 9.10 -11.46 16.89
C TYR A 62 9.02 -10.09 16.22
N GLN A 63 9.69 -9.10 16.81
CA GLN A 63 9.65 -7.71 16.34
C GLN A 63 11.05 -7.08 16.24
N PRO A 64 11.98 -7.67 15.45
CA PRO A 64 13.32 -7.10 15.31
C PRO A 64 13.28 -5.74 14.59
N GLU A 65 14.04 -4.76 15.10
CA GLU A 65 14.23 -3.48 14.41
C GLU A 65 14.88 -3.68 13.02
N LYS A 66 15.81 -4.61 12.94
CA LYS A 66 16.43 -5.08 11.72
C LYS A 66 16.63 -6.57 11.82
N LEU A 67 15.98 -7.32 10.93
CA LEU A 67 16.04 -8.79 10.93
C LEU A 67 17.44 -9.31 10.64
N SER A 68 18.15 -8.71 9.68
CA SER A 68 19.50 -9.13 9.31
C SER A 68 20.50 -8.93 10.44
N GLY A 69 21.06 -10.05 10.93
CA GLY A 69 22.07 -10.07 11.98
C GLY A 69 21.52 -9.92 13.39
N SER A 70 20.21 -9.94 13.58
CA SER A 70 19.59 -9.92 14.91
C SER A 70 19.66 -11.26 15.62
N PRO A 71 19.56 -11.31 16.96
CA PRO A 71 19.39 -12.54 17.72
C PRO A 71 18.15 -13.31 17.28
N GLU A 72 17.05 -12.59 17.02
CA GLU A 72 15.76 -13.15 16.58
C GLU A 72 15.91 -13.93 15.27
N MET A 73 16.77 -13.48 14.35
CA MET A 73 17.04 -14.23 13.11
C MET A 73 17.65 -15.61 13.40
N ALA A 74 18.55 -15.71 14.38
CA ALA A 74 19.15 -16.98 14.75
C ALA A 74 18.13 -17.91 15.42
N GLU A 75 17.23 -17.37 16.23
CA GLU A 75 16.12 -18.12 16.83
C GLU A 75 15.16 -18.64 15.76
N LEU A 76 14.76 -17.80 14.79
CA LEU A 76 13.88 -18.18 13.69
C LEU A 76 14.47 -19.33 12.85
N VAL A 77 15.77 -19.28 12.54
CA VAL A 77 16.48 -20.39 11.86
C VAL A 77 16.45 -21.66 12.69
N ALA A 78 16.63 -21.54 14.01
CA ALA A 78 16.65 -22.70 14.93
C ALA A 78 15.27 -23.35 15.12
N LEU A 79 14.16 -22.68 14.75
CA LEU A 79 12.81 -23.26 14.81
C LEU A 79 12.63 -24.44 13.84
N GLY A 80 13.44 -24.55 12.78
CA GLY A 80 13.34 -25.62 11.80
C GLY A 80 12.01 -25.60 11.04
N ALA A 81 11.57 -24.43 10.59
CA ALA A 81 10.40 -24.30 9.75
C ALA A 81 10.64 -24.91 8.37
N ASP A 82 9.60 -25.51 7.78
CA ASP A 82 9.64 -26.01 6.41
C ASP A 82 9.57 -24.84 5.42
N GLY A 83 8.91 -23.72 5.78
CA GLY A 83 8.79 -22.61 4.89
C GLY A 83 8.49 -21.25 5.52
N ILE A 84 8.60 -20.23 4.68
CA ILE A 84 8.29 -18.83 5.03
C ILE A 84 7.20 -18.30 4.11
N ILE A 85 6.19 -17.65 4.69
CA ILE A 85 5.16 -16.92 3.95
C ILE A 85 5.27 -15.45 4.34
N THR A 86 5.43 -14.57 3.34
CA THR A 86 5.50 -13.12 3.58
C THR A 86 4.33 -12.40 2.90
N ALA A 87 3.91 -11.31 3.52
CA ALA A 87 2.97 -10.35 2.95
C ALA A 87 3.27 -8.95 3.50
N ALA A 88 3.72 -8.03 2.67
CA ALA A 88 4.02 -6.65 3.06
C ALA A 88 4.81 -6.54 4.39
N PHE A 89 5.90 -7.28 4.52
CA PHE A 89 6.71 -7.32 5.76
C PHE A 89 7.53 -6.03 5.96
N GLY A 90 8.06 -5.47 4.87
CA GLY A 90 8.79 -4.21 4.90
C GLY A 90 10.27 -4.32 5.27
N GLN A 91 10.85 -5.52 5.33
CA GLN A 91 12.28 -5.75 5.46
C GLN A 91 12.74 -6.85 4.48
N PHE A 92 14.02 -6.77 4.07
CA PHE A 92 14.64 -7.83 3.29
C PHE A 92 14.84 -9.09 4.15
N LEU A 93 14.59 -10.25 3.57
CA LEU A 93 14.94 -11.52 4.18
C LEU A 93 16.41 -11.84 3.89
N PRO A 94 17.23 -12.03 4.93
CA PRO A 94 18.63 -12.43 4.75
C PRO A 94 18.75 -13.78 4.08
N GLY A 95 19.73 -13.94 3.18
CA GLY A 95 19.97 -15.21 2.49
C GLY A 95 20.11 -16.41 3.44
N LYS A 96 20.74 -16.23 4.61
CA LYS A 96 20.86 -17.29 5.62
C LYS A 96 19.50 -17.80 6.11
N LEU A 97 18.47 -16.92 6.18
CA LEU A 97 17.13 -17.31 6.56
C LEU A 97 16.40 -18.00 5.40
N LEU A 98 16.54 -17.49 4.18
CA LEU A 98 15.98 -18.10 2.97
C LEU A 98 16.58 -19.50 2.73
N ASP A 99 17.89 -19.65 2.94
CA ASP A 99 18.61 -20.91 2.73
C ASP A 99 18.30 -21.96 3.85
N SER A 100 17.56 -21.59 4.91
CA SER A 100 17.21 -22.47 6.03
C SER A 100 15.85 -23.15 5.91
N VAL A 101 15.09 -22.87 4.85
CA VAL A 101 13.75 -23.40 4.61
C VAL A 101 13.64 -24.03 3.22
N ASP A 102 12.70 -24.97 3.06
CA ASP A 102 12.46 -25.65 1.78
C ASP A 102 11.74 -24.74 0.78
N PHE A 103 10.94 -23.80 1.27
CA PHE A 103 10.25 -22.81 0.43
C PHE A 103 10.12 -21.46 1.12
N ALA A 104 10.11 -20.40 0.33
CA ALA A 104 9.75 -19.07 0.79
C ALA A 104 8.90 -18.37 -0.29
N VAL A 105 7.70 -17.90 0.08
CA VAL A 105 6.78 -17.27 -0.85
C VAL A 105 6.33 -15.90 -0.33
N ASN A 106 6.05 -14.99 -1.28
CA ASN A 106 5.54 -13.66 -0.99
C ASN A 106 4.19 -13.42 -1.66
N VAL A 107 3.26 -12.83 -0.91
CA VAL A 107 2.02 -12.26 -1.45
C VAL A 107 2.31 -10.83 -1.87
N HIS A 108 2.68 -10.64 -3.14
CA HIS A 108 3.08 -9.35 -3.67
C HIS A 108 1.92 -8.58 -4.27
N GLY A 109 1.81 -7.28 -3.95
CA GLY A 109 0.69 -6.41 -4.28
C GLY A 109 0.68 -5.87 -5.71
N SER A 110 1.17 -6.61 -6.70
CA SER A 110 1.10 -6.24 -8.12
C SER A 110 0.94 -7.45 -9.02
N LEU A 111 0.69 -7.17 -10.31
CA LEU A 111 0.79 -8.13 -11.41
C LEU A 111 2.23 -8.12 -11.94
N LEU A 112 3.12 -8.89 -11.28
CA LEU A 112 4.52 -9.01 -11.72
C LEU A 112 4.60 -9.45 -13.19
N PRO A 113 5.60 -8.97 -13.95
CA PRO A 113 6.83 -8.28 -13.50
C PRO A 113 6.68 -6.76 -13.28
N LYS A 114 5.48 -6.19 -13.40
CA LYS A 114 5.27 -4.77 -13.11
C LYS A 114 5.30 -4.48 -11.61
N TYR A 115 5.87 -3.33 -11.24
CA TYR A 115 5.84 -2.79 -9.88
C TYR A 115 6.54 -3.67 -8.84
N ARG A 116 7.79 -4.10 -9.10
CA ARG A 116 8.65 -4.61 -8.04
C ARG A 116 8.95 -3.49 -7.04
N GLY A 117 8.83 -3.73 -5.74
CA GLY A 117 9.16 -2.75 -4.71
C GLY A 117 8.07 -2.49 -3.67
N GLY A 118 8.18 -1.34 -2.96
CA GLY A 118 7.44 -1.11 -1.72
C GLY A 118 6.05 -0.50 -1.86
N ALA A 119 5.69 0.10 -3.02
CA ALA A 119 4.42 0.82 -3.20
C ALA A 119 3.64 0.41 -4.47
N PRO A 120 3.54 -0.89 -4.80
CA PRO A 120 2.96 -1.34 -6.07
C PRO A 120 1.51 -0.90 -6.28
N ILE A 121 0.69 -0.93 -5.22
CA ILE A 121 -0.74 -0.59 -5.28
C ILE A 121 -0.92 0.90 -5.53
N GLN A 122 -0.10 1.74 -4.87
CA GLN A 122 -0.11 3.19 -5.08
C GLN A 122 0.20 3.52 -6.54
N TYR A 123 1.28 2.96 -7.08
CA TYR A 123 1.70 3.26 -8.46
C TYR A 123 0.70 2.74 -9.49
N ALA A 124 0.05 1.59 -9.28
CA ALA A 124 -0.99 1.12 -10.19
C ALA A 124 -2.15 2.13 -10.30
N ILE A 125 -2.56 2.73 -9.17
CA ILE A 125 -3.63 3.74 -9.15
C ILE A 125 -3.14 5.07 -9.74
N ILE A 126 -1.96 5.56 -9.33
CA ILE A 126 -1.39 6.84 -9.77
C ILE A 126 -1.16 6.84 -11.29
N ASN A 127 -0.67 5.74 -11.83
CA ASN A 127 -0.43 5.58 -13.27
C ASN A 127 -1.73 5.37 -14.07
N GLY A 128 -2.87 5.19 -13.40
CA GLY A 128 -4.17 5.02 -14.05
C GLY A 128 -4.34 3.67 -14.71
N ASP A 129 -3.71 2.63 -14.17
CA ASP A 129 -3.92 1.26 -14.63
C ASP A 129 -5.39 0.88 -14.46
N LYS A 130 -5.90 0.04 -15.38
CA LYS A 130 -7.30 -0.41 -15.36
C LYS A 130 -7.54 -1.51 -14.35
N GLU A 131 -6.50 -2.19 -13.94
CA GLU A 131 -6.54 -3.30 -12.98
C GLU A 131 -5.31 -3.27 -12.07
N ALA A 132 -5.47 -3.80 -10.87
CA ALA A 132 -4.40 -4.16 -9.96
C ALA A 132 -4.53 -5.64 -9.61
N GLY A 133 -3.52 -6.21 -8.98
CA GLY A 133 -3.61 -7.62 -8.63
C GLY A 133 -2.61 -8.04 -7.58
N ILE A 134 -2.62 -9.33 -7.34
CA ILE A 134 -1.69 -10.04 -6.47
C ILE A 134 -0.92 -11.05 -7.30
N THR A 135 0.36 -11.17 -7.03
CA THR A 135 1.20 -12.29 -7.47
C THR A 135 1.71 -13.06 -6.26
N ILE A 136 1.46 -14.36 -6.24
CA ILE A 136 2.17 -15.27 -5.34
C ILE A 136 3.47 -15.64 -6.05
N MET A 137 4.59 -15.36 -5.40
CA MET A 137 5.91 -15.54 -6.01
C MET A 137 6.89 -16.21 -5.06
N GLU A 138 7.89 -16.89 -5.59
CA GLU A 138 9.03 -17.37 -4.83
C GLU A 138 9.89 -16.20 -4.34
N MET A 139 10.46 -16.33 -3.16
CA MET A 139 11.39 -15.33 -2.66
C MET A 139 12.82 -15.69 -3.00
N VAL A 140 13.51 -14.77 -3.60
CA VAL A 140 14.95 -14.85 -3.92
C VAL A 140 15.68 -13.68 -3.26
N ARG A 141 17.01 -13.65 -3.34
CA ARG A 141 17.83 -12.57 -2.75
C ARG A 141 17.64 -11.22 -3.42
N GLN A 142 17.21 -11.22 -4.68
CA GLN A 142 16.88 -9.98 -5.41
C GLN A 142 15.42 -9.61 -5.14
N MET A 143 15.16 -8.31 -4.89
CA MET A 143 13.84 -7.81 -4.53
C MET A 143 12.79 -8.12 -5.61
N ASP A 144 11.75 -8.86 -5.20
CA ASP A 144 10.56 -9.20 -5.98
C ASP A 144 10.86 -9.80 -7.37
N ALA A 145 12.02 -10.47 -7.52
CA ALA A 145 12.51 -11.02 -8.79
C ALA A 145 12.35 -12.55 -8.93
N GLY A 146 11.78 -13.21 -7.92
CA GLY A 146 11.54 -14.66 -7.98
C GLY A 146 10.45 -15.05 -8.95
N ASP A 147 10.37 -16.34 -9.25
CA ASP A 147 9.41 -16.89 -10.20
C ASP A 147 7.97 -16.77 -9.67
N MET A 148 7.05 -16.55 -10.58
CA MET A 148 5.63 -16.33 -10.28
C MET A 148 4.88 -17.65 -10.23
N ILE A 149 4.27 -17.95 -9.10
CA ILE A 149 3.49 -19.19 -8.89
C ILE A 149 2.06 -19.03 -9.38
N ALA A 150 1.43 -17.89 -9.07
CA ALA A 150 0.07 -17.57 -9.52
C ALA A 150 -0.18 -16.07 -9.49
N LYS A 151 -1.11 -15.61 -10.33
CA LYS A 151 -1.59 -14.22 -10.37
C LYS A 151 -3.11 -14.15 -10.39
N ALA A 152 -3.64 -13.09 -9.77
CA ALA A 152 -5.06 -12.74 -9.88
C ALA A 152 -5.21 -11.22 -9.94
N ALA A 153 -6.14 -10.74 -10.77
CA ALA A 153 -6.40 -9.32 -11.01
C ALA A 153 -7.81 -8.92 -10.61
N ILE A 154 -7.98 -7.65 -10.25
CA ILE A 154 -9.27 -6.99 -10.04
C ILE A 154 -9.26 -5.62 -10.71
N PRO A 155 -10.42 -5.12 -11.19
CA PRO A 155 -10.49 -3.80 -11.80
C PRO A 155 -10.26 -2.69 -10.78
N ILE A 156 -9.63 -1.59 -11.23
CA ILE A 156 -9.56 -0.31 -10.54
C ILE A 156 -10.63 0.59 -11.13
N THR A 157 -11.64 0.95 -10.36
CA THR A 157 -12.72 1.86 -10.79
C THR A 157 -12.49 3.28 -10.29
N ASP A 158 -13.23 4.26 -10.80
CA ASP A 158 -13.14 5.65 -10.32
C ASP A 158 -13.65 5.82 -8.86
N ALA A 159 -14.41 4.86 -8.34
CA ALA A 159 -14.81 4.82 -6.94
C ALA A 159 -13.70 4.30 -6.00
N ASP A 160 -12.62 3.75 -6.56
CA ASP A 160 -11.53 3.18 -5.78
C ASP A 160 -10.47 4.21 -5.42
N ASN A 161 -9.98 4.09 -4.21
CA ASN A 161 -8.78 4.74 -3.71
C ASN A 161 -7.81 3.70 -3.14
N LEU A 162 -6.65 4.15 -2.65
CA LEU A 162 -5.65 3.24 -2.08
C LEU A 162 -6.24 2.37 -0.95
N GLY A 163 -7.02 2.95 -0.04
CA GLY A 163 -7.61 2.20 1.08
C GLY A 163 -8.53 1.08 0.61
N THR A 164 -9.48 1.38 -0.28
CA THR A 164 -10.40 0.36 -0.82
C THR A 164 -9.68 -0.71 -1.62
N MET A 165 -8.63 -0.34 -2.36
CA MET A 165 -7.82 -1.32 -3.10
C MET A 165 -6.99 -2.21 -2.17
N PHE A 166 -6.44 -1.68 -1.07
CA PHE A 166 -5.77 -2.51 -0.06
C PHE A 166 -6.71 -3.56 0.51
N ASP A 167 -7.95 -3.17 0.87
CA ASP A 167 -8.95 -4.10 1.41
C ASP A 167 -9.30 -5.21 0.41
N LYS A 168 -9.56 -4.83 -0.85
CA LYS A 168 -9.88 -5.79 -1.91
C LYS A 168 -8.72 -6.75 -2.20
N LEU A 169 -7.50 -6.22 -2.30
CA LEU A 169 -6.30 -7.00 -2.60
C LEU A 169 -5.88 -7.88 -1.41
N ALA A 170 -6.17 -7.49 -0.18
CA ALA A 170 -5.95 -8.33 1.00
C ALA A 170 -6.76 -9.62 0.94
N VAL A 171 -8.04 -9.51 0.58
CA VAL A 171 -8.93 -10.68 0.40
C VAL A 171 -8.46 -11.53 -0.79
N LEU A 172 -8.17 -10.89 -1.93
CA LEU A 172 -7.68 -11.57 -3.12
C LEU A 172 -6.38 -12.33 -2.85
N GLY A 173 -5.43 -11.72 -2.13
CA GLY A 173 -4.14 -12.32 -1.82
C GLY A 173 -4.27 -13.51 -0.86
N ARG A 174 -5.12 -13.39 0.16
CA ARG A 174 -5.46 -14.50 1.04
C ARG A 174 -6.02 -15.70 0.25
N ASP A 175 -7.03 -15.46 -0.56
CA ASP A 175 -7.73 -16.51 -1.29
C ASP A 175 -6.84 -17.15 -2.35
N LEU A 176 -6.05 -16.35 -3.06
CA LEU A 176 -5.08 -16.83 -4.04
C LEU A 176 -4.00 -17.69 -3.38
N LEU A 177 -3.43 -17.24 -2.24
CA LEU A 177 -2.41 -17.99 -1.51
C LEU A 177 -2.96 -19.35 -1.06
N LEU A 178 -4.10 -19.39 -0.38
CA LEU A 178 -4.68 -20.62 0.17
C LEU A 178 -5.07 -21.61 -0.94
N LYS A 179 -5.52 -21.13 -2.08
CA LYS A 179 -5.82 -21.94 -3.25
C LYS A 179 -4.57 -22.53 -3.89
N THR A 180 -3.48 -21.77 -3.94
CA THR A 180 -2.31 -22.07 -4.77
C THR A 180 -1.22 -22.83 -4.01
N LEU A 181 -0.99 -22.48 -2.74
CA LEU A 181 0.12 -23.01 -1.95
C LEU A 181 0.12 -24.53 -1.80
N PRO A 182 -1.03 -25.22 -1.57
CA PRO A 182 -1.05 -26.67 -1.48
C PRO A 182 -0.61 -27.37 -2.78
N ASP A 183 -1.01 -26.82 -3.94
CA ASP A 183 -0.64 -27.38 -5.23
C ASP A 183 0.82 -27.10 -5.57
N TYR A 184 1.33 -25.94 -5.21
CA TYR A 184 2.74 -25.61 -5.34
C TYR A 184 3.62 -26.53 -4.50
N LEU A 185 3.31 -26.71 -3.21
CA LEU A 185 4.07 -27.58 -2.31
C LEU A 185 4.02 -29.06 -2.72
N ALA A 186 2.95 -29.47 -3.38
CA ALA A 186 2.83 -30.83 -3.95
C ALA A 186 3.52 -31.00 -5.31
N GLY A 187 4.20 -29.98 -5.83
CA GLY A 187 4.87 -30.03 -7.15
C GLY A 187 3.92 -30.07 -8.33
N ARG A 188 2.65 -29.70 -8.15
CA ARG A 188 1.64 -29.67 -9.23
C ARG A 188 1.62 -28.35 -10.01
N LEU A 189 2.26 -27.32 -9.50
CA LEU A 189 2.44 -26.03 -10.18
C LEU A 189 3.91 -25.79 -10.45
N THR A 190 4.21 -25.33 -11.67
CA THR A 190 5.57 -24.91 -12.06
C THR A 190 5.59 -23.39 -12.06
N PRO A 191 6.43 -22.75 -11.21
CA PRO A 191 6.59 -21.30 -11.25
C PRO A 191 7.10 -20.81 -12.61
N GLU A 192 6.67 -19.63 -13.02
CA GLU A 192 7.04 -19.01 -14.29
C GLU A 192 8.06 -17.90 -14.04
N PRO A 193 9.22 -17.89 -14.72
CA PRO A 193 10.16 -16.77 -14.65
C PRO A 193 9.51 -15.45 -15.07
N GLN A 194 9.95 -14.37 -14.46
CA GLN A 194 9.52 -13.03 -14.88
C GLN A 194 10.23 -12.61 -16.17
N ASP A 195 9.50 -11.95 -17.08
CA ASP A 195 10.10 -11.33 -18.27
C ASP A 195 10.79 -10.02 -17.86
N GLU A 196 12.12 -10.04 -17.80
CA GLU A 196 12.94 -8.90 -17.40
C GLU A 196 12.75 -7.67 -18.29
N SER A 197 12.30 -7.84 -19.53
CA SER A 197 12.02 -6.73 -20.46
C SER A 197 10.78 -5.92 -20.07
N GLN A 198 9.88 -6.49 -19.23
CA GLN A 198 8.64 -5.86 -18.77
C GLN A 198 8.69 -5.40 -17.32
N VAL A 199 9.83 -5.56 -16.66
CA VAL A 199 10.00 -5.15 -15.26
C VAL A 199 9.84 -3.64 -15.12
N THR A 200 9.00 -3.24 -14.16
CA THR A 200 8.96 -1.87 -13.66
C THR A 200 9.09 -1.86 -12.14
N PHE A 201 9.51 -0.72 -11.59
CA PHE A 201 9.74 -0.56 -10.17
C PHE A 201 8.74 0.39 -9.52
N SER A 202 8.40 0.12 -8.27
CA SER A 202 7.53 0.93 -7.43
C SER A 202 8.19 1.16 -6.07
N PRO A 203 9.18 2.09 -5.99
CA PRO A 203 9.80 2.44 -4.72
C PRO A 203 8.76 2.99 -3.73
N ASN A 204 9.12 3.13 -2.47
CA ASN A 204 8.26 3.85 -1.53
C ASN A 204 8.03 5.27 -2.03
N ILE A 205 6.78 5.76 -1.90
CA ILE A 205 6.41 7.13 -2.31
C ILE A 205 7.30 8.13 -1.55
N ALA A 206 8.01 8.95 -2.31
CA ALA A 206 8.84 10.01 -1.74
C ALA A 206 7.97 11.23 -1.36
N PRO A 207 8.37 12.04 -0.36
CA PRO A 207 7.59 13.22 0.05
C PRO A 207 7.31 14.21 -1.09
N GLU A 208 8.20 14.28 -2.07
CA GLU A 208 8.07 15.14 -3.25
C GLU A 208 6.95 14.65 -4.18
N GLU A 209 6.73 13.34 -4.25
CA GLU A 209 5.67 12.71 -5.05
C GLU A 209 4.27 12.91 -4.45
N GLU A 210 4.19 13.33 -3.18
CA GLU A 210 2.92 13.68 -2.53
C GLU A 210 2.39 15.04 -2.99
N CYS A 211 3.23 15.87 -3.62
CA CYS A 211 2.86 17.21 -4.04
C CYS A 211 2.05 17.19 -5.34
N ILE A 212 0.93 17.89 -5.35
CA ILE A 212 0.10 18.04 -6.55
C ILE A 212 0.83 18.96 -7.52
N ASP A 213 1.14 18.43 -8.71
CA ASP A 213 1.61 19.22 -9.86
C ASP A 213 0.38 19.65 -10.68
N TRP A 214 -0.02 20.89 -10.51
CA TRP A 214 -1.19 21.45 -11.17
C TRP A 214 -1.05 21.54 -12.70
N THR A 215 0.16 21.41 -13.25
CA THR A 215 0.40 21.40 -14.71
C THR A 215 -0.02 20.07 -15.36
N LYS A 216 -0.31 19.03 -14.58
CA LYS A 216 -0.81 17.74 -15.07
C LYS A 216 -2.30 17.85 -15.43
N SER A 217 -2.82 16.84 -16.14
CA SER A 217 -4.25 16.75 -16.43
C SER A 217 -5.08 16.51 -15.15
N ASN A 218 -6.36 16.89 -15.19
CA ASN A 218 -7.30 16.62 -14.10
C ASN A 218 -7.37 15.12 -13.74
N ARG A 219 -7.26 14.22 -14.74
CA ARG A 219 -7.24 12.75 -14.53
C ARG A 219 -5.97 12.31 -13.81
N ALA A 220 -4.81 12.84 -14.15
CA ALA A 220 -3.56 12.50 -13.48
C ALA A 220 -3.57 12.98 -12.02
N ILE A 221 -4.07 14.20 -11.75
CA ILE A 221 -4.21 14.71 -10.38
C ILE A 221 -5.23 13.90 -9.58
N PHE A 222 -6.35 13.50 -10.20
CA PHE A 222 -7.33 12.62 -9.58
C PHE A 222 -6.71 11.28 -9.16
N ASN A 223 -5.93 10.67 -10.05
CA ASN A 223 -5.25 9.41 -9.76
C ASN A 223 -4.21 9.56 -8.64
N LEU A 224 -3.45 10.66 -8.62
CA LEU A 224 -2.51 10.95 -7.53
C LEU A 224 -3.26 11.05 -6.18
N VAL A 225 -4.31 11.87 -6.12
CA VAL A 225 -5.07 12.10 -4.89
C VAL A 225 -5.67 10.80 -4.35
N ARG A 226 -6.35 10.01 -5.20
CA ARG A 226 -6.95 8.75 -4.77
C ARG A 226 -5.91 7.65 -4.51
N GLY A 227 -4.77 7.66 -5.22
CA GLY A 227 -3.66 6.73 -5.03
C GLY A 227 -2.86 6.96 -3.74
N LEU A 228 -3.02 8.14 -3.12
CA LEU A 228 -2.42 8.50 -1.84
C LEU A 228 -3.45 8.61 -0.69
N ASN A 229 -4.71 8.30 -0.92
CA ASN A 229 -5.76 8.36 0.10
C ASN A 229 -6.09 6.94 0.62
N PRO A 230 -6.03 6.65 1.93
CA PRO A 230 -6.01 7.57 3.08
C PRO A 230 -4.62 8.01 3.57
N TRP A 231 -3.53 7.50 3.01
CA TRP A 231 -2.18 7.91 3.38
C TRP A 231 -1.22 7.83 2.18
N PRO A 232 -0.18 8.68 2.13
CA PRO A 232 0.15 9.80 3.03
C PRO A 232 -0.74 11.02 2.85
N ILE A 233 -1.64 11.05 1.87
CA ILE A 233 -2.54 12.11 1.40
C ILE A 233 -1.78 13.16 0.58
N ALA A 234 -2.16 13.31 -0.68
CA ALA A 234 -1.63 14.33 -1.57
C ALA A 234 -1.81 15.74 -1.00
N HIS A 235 -0.90 16.65 -1.34
CA HIS A 235 -0.96 18.02 -0.83
C HIS A 235 -0.54 19.03 -1.90
N THR A 236 -0.91 20.26 -1.65
CA THR A 236 -0.43 21.46 -2.35
C THR A 236 -0.03 22.51 -1.30
N ILE A 237 0.37 23.68 -1.75
CA ILE A 237 0.65 24.81 -0.86
C ILE A 237 -0.50 25.83 -0.97
N TRP A 238 -0.96 26.31 0.17
CA TRP A 238 -1.90 27.42 0.28
C TRP A 238 -1.48 28.33 1.42
N ASN A 239 -1.35 29.62 1.17
CA ASN A 239 -0.82 30.61 2.14
C ASN A 239 0.52 30.17 2.75
N ASN A 240 1.46 29.72 1.93
CA ASN A 240 2.80 29.22 2.32
C ASN A 240 2.76 28.05 3.33
N LYS A 241 1.67 27.29 3.38
CA LYS A 241 1.51 26.13 4.28
C LYS A 241 1.01 24.93 3.48
N ARG A 242 1.44 23.75 3.92
CA ARG A 242 0.95 22.49 3.36
C ARG A 242 -0.57 22.40 3.53
N PHE A 243 -1.25 22.15 2.44
CA PHE A 243 -2.69 21.98 2.35
C PHE A 243 -2.98 20.61 1.74
N LYS A 244 -3.41 19.65 2.56
CA LYS A 244 -3.68 18.31 2.08
C LYS A 244 -5.04 18.24 1.39
N VAL A 245 -5.08 17.45 0.31
CA VAL A 245 -6.27 17.19 -0.51
C VAL A 245 -6.50 15.69 -0.56
N SER A 246 -7.58 15.22 0.03
CA SER A 246 -7.86 13.78 0.15
C SER A 246 -8.93 13.27 -0.81
N GLU A 247 -9.76 14.18 -1.35
CA GLU A 247 -10.81 13.81 -2.29
C GLU A 247 -11.10 14.94 -3.26
N ILE A 248 -11.16 14.62 -4.55
CA ILE A 248 -11.49 15.54 -5.65
C ILE A 248 -12.37 14.83 -6.68
N ALA A 249 -12.95 15.57 -7.58
CA ALA A 249 -13.60 15.06 -8.78
C ALA A 249 -13.07 15.80 -10.01
N PRO A 250 -12.70 15.10 -11.09
CA PRO A 250 -12.39 15.73 -12.37
C PRO A 250 -13.63 16.44 -12.92
N VAL A 251 -13.44 17.64 -13.43
CA VAL A 251 -14.50 18.44 -14.06
C VAL A 251 -13.92 19.16 -15.28
N GLU A 252 -14.79 19.65 -16.15
CA GLU A 252 -14.42 20.57 -17.21
C GLU A 252 -14.12 21.96 -16.61
N GLY A 253 -13.20 22.69 -17.22
CA GLY A 253 -12.83 24.04 -16.81
C GLY A 253 -11.54 24.48 -17.49
N GLU A 254 -11.41 25.79 -17.67
CA GLU A 254 -10.26 26.43 -18.30
C GLU A 254 -9.69 27.52 -17.38
N GLY A 255 -8.37 27.60 -17.29
CA GLY A 255 -7.64 28.56 -16.47
C GLY A 255 -6.16 28.23 -16.42
N GLU A 256 -5.37 29.04 -15.73
CA GLU A 256 -3.97 28.75 -15.48
C GLU A 256 -3.86 27.61 -14.46
N PRO A 257 -2.90 26.69 -14.61
CA PRO A 257 -2.71 25.59 -13.66
C PRO A 257 -2.57 26.10 -12.21
N GLY A 258 -3.39 25.54 -11.31
CA GLY A 258 -3.45 25.96 -9.89
C GLY A 258 -4.39 27.11 -9.60
N GLN A 259 -4.96 27.76 -10.62
CA GLN A 259 -5.86 28.90 -10.46
C GLN A 259 -7.25 28.44 -9.97
N VAL A 260 -7.79 29.15 -9.00
CA VAL A 260 -9.20 29.03 -8.59
C VAL A 260 -10.08 29.64 -9.66
N ILE A 261 -10.88 28.84 -10.35
CA ILE A 261 -11.77 29.26 -11.43
C ILE A 261 -13.25 29.34 -11.01
N VAL A 262 -13.63 28.61 -9.97
CA VAL A 262 -14.96 28.68 -9.36
C VAL A 262 -14.83 28.66 -7.85
N LYS A 263 -15.51 29.59 -7.19
CA LYS A 263 -15.67 29.60 -5.72
C LYS A 263 -17.09 29.99 -5.35
N THR A 264 -17.75 29.08 -4.61
CA THR A 264 -19.06 29.33 -3.99
C THR A 264 -18.99 28.98 -2.50
N LYS A 265 -20.09 28.98 -1.78
CA LYS A 265 -20.14 28.45 -0.40
C LYS A 265 -19.99 26.93 -0.29
N LYS A 266 -20.12 26.20 -1.40
CA LYS A 266 -20.15 24.72 -1.43
C LYS A 266 -19.14 24.12 -2.39
N GLU A 267 -18.51 24.89 -3.24
CA GLU A 267 -17.68 24.40 -4.32
C GLU A 267 -16.43 25.25 -4.51
N LEU A 268 -15.34 24.60 -4.74
CA LEU A 268 -14.05 25.15 -5.10
C LEU A 268 -13.48 24.34 -6.26
N ILE A 269 -13.33 24.99 -7.42
CA ILE A 269 -12.76 24.36 -8.61
C ILE A 269 -11.43 25.03 -8.92
N VAL A 270 -10.42 24.20 -9.16
CA VAL A 270 -9.06 24.64 -9.49
C VAL A 270 -8.72 24.12 -10.88
N ALA A 271 -8.21 24.99 -11.72
CA ALA A 271 -7.74 24.66 -13.06
C ALA A 271 -6.48 23.80 -13.01
N THR A 272 -6.33 22.94 -14.00
CA THR A 272 -5.20 22.03 -14.17
C THR A 272 -4.58 22.23 -15.55
N GLY A 273 -3.53 21.51 -15.87
CA GLY A 273 -2.92 21.57 -17.20
C GLY A 273 -3.84 21.13 -18.34
N ASP A 274 -4.87 20.34 -18.02
CA ASP A 274 -5.92 19.91 -18.92
C ASP A 274 -7.20 19.64 -18.12
N GLY A 275 -8.23 20.49 -18.30
CA GLY A 275 -9.46 20.49 -17.52
C GLY A 275 -9.30 21.14 -16.14
N ALA A 276 -10.10 20.71 -15.17
CA ALA A 276 -10.10 21.22 -13.80
C ALA A 276 -10.48 20.13 -12.79
N VAL A 277 -10.33 20.41 -11.50
CA VAL A 277 -10.77 19.54 -10.42
C VAL A 277 -11.62 20.29 -9.41
N SER A 278 -12.72 19.66 -8.99
CA SER A 278 -13.54 20.13 -7.87
C SER A 278 -13.03 19.49 -6.59
N LEU A 279 -12.55 20.29 -5.64
CA LEU A 279 -12.10 19.79 -4.33
C LEU A 279 -13.31 19.34 -3.50
N LYS A 280 -13.20 18.21 -2.81
CA LYS A 280 -14.30 17.62 -1.99
C LYS A 280 -13.93 17.55 -0.51
N ARG A 281 -12.74 17.04 -0.18
CA ARG A 281 -12.24 16.94 1.19
C ARG A 281 -10.81 17.41 1.29
N VAL A 282 -10.56 18.23 2.29
CA VAL A 282 -9.28 18.91 2.46
C VAL A 282 -8.84 18.91 3.92
N GLN A 283 -7.54 19.14 4.15
CA GLN A 283 -6.99 19.31 5.48
C GLN A 283 -6.01 20.48 5.51
N PRO A 284 -6.44 21.67 5.96
CA PRO A 284 -5.55 22.79 6.18
C PRO A 284 -4.48 22.48 7.23
N PHE A 285 -3.32 23.12 7.13
CA PHE A 285 -2.21 22.90 8.07
C PHE A 285 -2.65 23.05 9.53
N GLY A 286 -2.35 22.01 10.32
CA GLY A 286 -2.66 21.98 11.75
C GLY A 286 -4.14 21.78 12.10
N LYS A 287 -5.00 21.52 11.13
CA LYS A 287 -6.44 21.28 11.32
C LYS A 287 -6.82 19.82 11.02
N PRO A 288 -7.97 19.34 11.50
CA PRO A 288 -8.52 18.07 11.06
C PRO A 288 -8.98 18.14 9.60
N GLN A 289 -9.14 16.98 8.99
CA GLN A 289 -9.75 16.84 7.68
C GLN A 289 -11.24 17.28 7.73
N MET A 290 -11.69 18.00 6.70
CA MET A 290 -13.04 18.56 6.63
C MET A 290 -13.58 18.55 5.20
N SER A 291 -14.89 18.72 5.04
CA SER A 291 -15.49 18.91 3.73
C SER A 291 -15.06 20.25 3.13
N ILE A 292 -15.10 20.35 1.81
CA ILE A 292 -14.84 21.65 1.15
C ILE A 292 -15.85 22.72 1.58
N THR A 293 -17.11 22.34 1.81
CA THR A 293 -18.13 23.24 2.28
C THR A 293 -17.79 23.84 3.66
N ASP A 294 -17.35 23.04 4.61
CA ASP A 294 -16.94 23.51 5.94
C ASP A 294 -15.71 24.42 5.83
N PHE A 295 -14.75 24.03 4.98
CA PHE A 295 -13.58 24.86 4.72
C PHE A 295 -13.94 26.23 4.17
N LEU A 296 -14.77 26.30 3.14
CA LEU A 296 -15.19 27.56 2.48
C LEU A 296 -16.04 28.46 3.36
N ASN A 297 -16.83 27.89 4.28
CA ASN A 297 -17.61 28.68 5.25
C ASN A 297 -16.82 29.07 6.51
N GLY A 298 -15.58 28.58 6.62
CA GLY A 298 -14.67 28.84 7.74
C GLY A 298 -13.34 29.45 7.29
N LEU A 299 -12.29 28.64 7.28
CA LEU A 299 -10.92 29.05 7.04
C LEU A 299 -10.65 29.51 5.61
N GLY A 300 -11.40 29.05 4.64
CA GLY A 300 -11.28 29.37 3.20
C GLY A 300 -12.25 30.45 2.71
N ARG A 301 -12.91 31.20 3.63
CA ARG A 301 -13.89 32.22 3.23
C ARG A 301 -13.31 33.32 2.37
N ASP A 302 -12.04 33.64 2.57
CA ASP A 302 -11.33 34.73 1.92
C ASP A 302 -10.66 34.31 0.62
N ILE A 303 -10.81 33.05 0.19
CA ILE A 303 -10.39 32.60 -1.14
C ILE A 303 -11.28 33.27 -2.17
N GLU A 304 -10.67 33.77 -3.26
CA GLU A 304 -11.36 34.40 -4.38
C GLU A 304 -11.05 33.68 -5.70
N VAL A 305 -11.91 33.87 -6.70
CA VAL A 305 -11.61 33.44 -8.06
C VAL A 305 -10.41 34.23 -8.55
N GLY A 306 -9.42 33.54 -9.09
CA GLY A 306 -8.14 34.10 -9.47
C GLY A 306 -7.01 33.85 -8.50
N ASP A 307 -7.28 33.39 -7.28
CA ASP A 307 -6.24 32.90 -6.35
C ASP A 307 -5.57 31.62 -6.87
N TYR A 308 -4.40 31.30 -6.33
CA TYR A 308 -3.62 30.14 -6.74
C TYR A 308 -3.27 29.21 -5.59
N PHE A 309 -3.29 27.93 -5.92
CA PHE A 309 -2.66 26.86 -5.17
C PHE A 309 -1.34 26.47 -5.85
N GLY A 310 -0.22 26.33 -5.07
CA GLY A 310 1.07 25.95 -5.62
C GLY A 310 2.23 26.38 -4.74
#